data_9e134a5f1a21c408e672ba356f1721ea
#
_entry.id   9e134a5f1a21c408e672ba356f1721ea
#
_cell.length_a   1.000
_cell.length_b   1.000
_cell.length_c   1.000
_cell.angle_alpha   90.00
_cell.angle_beta   90.00
_cell.angle_gamma   90.00
#
_symmetry.space_group_name_H-M   'P 1'
#
loop_
_entity.id
_entity.type
_entity.pdbx_description
1 polymer ?
#
loop_
_entity_poly.entity_id
_entity_poly.type
_entity_poly.pdbx_seq_one_letter_code
_entity_poly.pdbx_strand_id
1 'polypeptide(L)'
;MMEVVENLPKRVVQPYRSMTVQQLIECDDVPPEDLVGAESIHKHLKIYKSLFKTFLTDNKDILEKSPTDGVVASPSKARFGAYSAAEMRKFVGWALKQPDGWQKWITLLLAYTGARRGEIAKLEKSQIKFDEDSQRHYLLIAEGGQGKTENATRQVAIHPKLIEWGFLDFVNRQWKEKIFSPVSGKNMSKIGKVLADVRDQLGIPYLDDYGQRRLVHSFRHTMISTCLAGWVGNLAHLQQVVGHEKSGAGITRRYLHIFPLKTVCYVIDGLCWNG
;
A
#
# COMPACT_ATOMS: atom_id res chain seq x y z
N MET A 1 -10.62 28.35 14.17
CA MET A 1 -9.67 27.78 13.18
C MET A 1 -10.01 26.34 12.81
N MET A 2 -10.13 25.41 13.76
CA MET A 2 -10.46 24.00 13.44
C MET A 2 -11.83 23.87 12.78
N GLU A 3 -12.84 24.55 13.27
CA GLU A 3 -14.17 24.60 12.69
C GLU A 3 -14.16 25.00 11.20
N VAL A 4 -13.36 26.01 10.84
CA VAL A 4 -13.18 26.41 9.44
C VAL A 4 -12.54 25.28 8.61
N VAL A 5 -11.49 24.64 9.13
CA VAL A 5 -10.75 23.59 8.41
C VAL A 5 -11.59 22.33 8.23
N GLU A 6 -12.44 21.98 9.20
CA GLU A 6 -13.33 20.82 9.14
C GLU A 6 -14.47 20.99 8.13
N ASN A 7 -14.84 22.23 7.83
CA ASN A 7 -15.88 22.57 6.85
C ASN A 7 -15.33 22.96 5.47
N LEU A 8 -14.00 22.91 5.24
CA LEU A 8 -13.43 23.22 3.95
C LEU A 8 -13.72 22.15 2.90
N PRO A 9 -14.15 22.52 1.68
CA PRO A 9 -14.32 21.58 0.59
C PRO A 9 -12.99 21.13 -0.02
N LYS A 10 -12.98 19.95 -0.61
CA LYS A 10 -11.84 19.42 -1.38
C LYS A 10 -11.62 20.23 -2.65
N ARG A 11 -10.49 20.91 -2.76
CA ARG A 11 -10.15 21.73 -3.93
C ARG A 11 -9.97 20.94 -5.23
N VAL A 12 -9.98 19.61 -5.19
CA VAL A 12 -9.86 18.75 -6.37
C VAL A 12 -11.19 18.43 -7.05
N VAL A 13 -12.31 18.77 -6.39
CA VAL A 13 -13.69 18.51 -6.86
C VAL A 13 -14.27 19.80 -7.44
N GLN A 14 -15.06 19.71 -8.51
CA GLN A 14 -15.84 20.84 -9.00
C GLN A 14 -17.10 21.02 -8.11
N PRO A 15 -17.53 22.26 -7.83
CA PRO A 15 -17.02 23.53 -8.39
C PRO A 15 -15.81 24.13 -7.63
N TYR A 16 -15.41 23.54 -6.51
CA TYR A 16 -14.42 24.10 -5.55
C TYR A 16 -13.02 24.27 -6.14
N ARG A 17 -12.69 23.54 -7.20
CA ARG A 17 -11.38 23.58 -7.86
C ARG A 17 -11.00 24.97 -8.38
N SER A 18 -11.97 25.73 -8.84
CA SER A 18 -11.79 27.08 -9.40
C SER A 18 -11.93 28.22 -8.39
N MET A 19 -12.34 27.91 -7.16
CA MET A 19 -12.57 28.89 -6.10
C MET A 19 -11.26 29.39 -5.48
N THR A 20 -11.25 30.66 -5.05
CA THR A 20 -10.20 31.22 -4.21
C THR A 20 -10.28 30.65 -2.79
N VAL A 21 -9.21 30.82 -2.00
CA VAL A 21 -9.21 30.36 -0.60
C VAL A 21 -10.33 31.05 0.20
N GLN A 22 -10.56 32.35 -0.04
CA GLN A 22 -11.61 33.10 0.62
C GLN A 22 -13.01 32.53 0.30
N GLN A 23 -13.29 32.27 -0.98
CA GLN A 23 -14.55 31.65 -1.39
C GLN A 23 -14.75 30.24 -0.82
N LEU A 24 -13.66 29.48 -0.65
CA LEU A 24 -13.73 28.15 -0.02
C LEU A 24 -14.06 28.21 1.48
N ILE A 25 -13.56 29.25 2.17
CA ILE A 25 -13.86 29.49 3.60
C ILE A 25 -15.31 29.93 3.79
N GLU A 26 -15.84 30.70 2.85
CA GLU A 26 -17.21 31.24 2.86
C GLU A 26 -18.24 30.27 2.24
N CYS A 27 -17.81 29.07 1.84
CA CYS A 27 -18.69 28.07 1.22
C CYS A 27 -19.51 27.38 2.31
N ASP A 28 -20.80 27.62 2.31
CA ASP A 28 -21.76 26.94 3.17
C ASP A 28 -22.34 25.68 2.50
N ASP A 29 -22.91 24.77 3.29
CA ASP A 29 -23.61 23.56 2.82
C ASP A 29 -22.79 22.63 1.92
N VAL A 30 -21.49 22.46 2.21
CA VAL A 30 -20.63 21.53 1.50
C VAL A 30 -21.05 20.09 1.83
N PRO A 31 -21.38 19.25 0.82
CA PRO A 31 -21.69 17.84 1.06
C PRO A 31 -20.58 17.13 1.83
N PRO A 32 -20.89 16.26 2.80
CA PRO A 32 -19.88 15.56 3.62
C PRO A 32 -18.82 14.80 2.81
N GLU A 33 -19.20 14.25 1.66
CA GLU A 33 -18.29 13.56 0.74
C GLU A 33 -17.29 14.50 0.06
N ASP A 34 -17.60 15.81 -0.03
CA ASP A 34 -16.74 16.82 -0.63
C ASP A 34 -15.86 17.55 0.40
N LEU A 35 -16.07 17.35 1.68
CA LEU A 35 -15.25 17.95 2.73
C LEU A 35 -13.83 17.35 2.76
N VAL A 36 -12.87 18.17 3.17
CA VAL A 36 -11.49 17.72 3.43
C VAL A 36 -11.52 16.66 4.54
N GLY A 37 -11.05 15.45 4.20
CA GLY A 37 -11.09 14.34 5.12
C GLY A 37 -10.22 14.54 6.36
N ALA A 38 -10.69 14.08 7.53
CA ALA A 38 -10.02 14.19 8.83
C ALA A 38 -8.55 13.72 8.81
N GLU A 39 -8.21 12.69 8.03
CA GLU A 39 -6.82 12.23 7.84
C GLU A 39 -5.93 13.31 7.19
N SER A 40 -6.46 14.05 6.22
CA SER A 40 -5.73 15.15 5.57
C SER A 40 -5.54 16.30 6.53
N ILE A 41 -6.57 16.65 7.29
CA ILE A 41 -6.52 17.67 8.34
C ILE A 41 -5.45 17.30 9.37
N HIS A 42 -5.45 16.07 9.86
CA HIS A 42 -4.47 15.58 10.83
C HIS A 42 -3.02 15.66 10.28
N LYS A 43 -2.79 15.31 9.03
CA LYS A 43 -1.47 15.43 8.39
C LYS A 43 -0.99 16.86 8.30
N HIS A 44 -1.85 17.78 7.88
CA HIS A 44 -1.50 19.20 7.82
C HIS A 44 -1.23 19.77 9.22
N LEU A 45 -2.08 19.45 10.21
CA LEU A 45 -1.87 19.87 11.59
C LEU A 45 -0.54 19.38 12.16
N LYS A 46 -0.12 18.14 11.83
CA LYS A 46 1.19 17.61 12.21
C LYS A 46 2.35 18.46 11.66
N ILE A 47 2.25 18.92 10.42
CA ILE A 47 3.25 19.79 9.79
C ILE A 47 3.27 21.14 10.50
N TYR A 48 2.12 21.75 10.75
CA TYR A 48 2.03 23.03 11.47
C TYR A 48 2.54 22.92 12.91
N LYS A 49 2.25 21.84 13.62
CA LYS A 49 2.83 21.59 14.95
C LYS A 49 4.34 21.45 14.91
N SER A 50 4.89 20.75 13.92
CA SER A 50 6.34 20.67 13.75
C SER A 50 6.98 22.02 13.48
N LEU A 51 6.35 22.87 12.66
CA LEU A 51 6.84 24.21 12.37
C LEU A 51 6.70 25.14 13.58
N PHE A 52 5.49 25.33 14.08
CA PHE A 52 5.22 26.34 15.09
C PHE A 52 5.71 25.94 16.47
N LYS A 53 5.44 24.71 16.91
CA LYS A 53 5.87 24.24 18.23
C LYS A 53 7.34 23.85 18.23
N THR A 54 7.73 22.82 17.44
CA THR A 54 9.08 22.27 17.54
C THR A 54 10.14 23.24 17.02
N PHE A 55 9.92 23.88 15.85
CA PHE A 55 10.96 24.74 15.26
C PHE A 55 10.93 26.17 15.81
N LEU A 56 9.80 26.88 15.74
CA LEU A 56 9.72 28.30 16.10
C LEU A 56 9.66 28.55 17.62
N THR A 57 9.01 27.68 18.40
CA THR A 57 8.93 27.81 19.86
C THR A 57 10.11 27.12 20.53
N ASP A 58 10.19 25.76 20.43
CA ASP A 58 11.12 24.99 21.25
C ASP A 58 12.60 25.13 20.79
N ASN A 59 12.87 25.25 19.48
CA ASN A 59 14.26 25.27 18.96
C ASN A 59 14.80 26.69 18.68
N LYS A 60 13.94 27.63 18.30
CA LYS A 60 14.38 28.98 17.88
C LYS A 60 13.97 30.06 18.86
N ASP A 61 13.10 29.79 19.80
CA ASP A 61 12.61 30.74 20.81
C ASP A 61 12.07 32.03 20.20
N ILE A 62 11.45 31.91 19.00
CA ILE A 62 10.85 33.03 18.27
C ILE A 62 9.43 33.34 18.79
N LEU A 63 8.74 32.29 19.22
CA LEU A 63 7.37 32.39 19.76
C LEU A 63 7.38 31.92 21.21
N GLU A 64 6.79 32.72 22.08
CA GLU A 64 6.57 32.33 23.48
C GLU A 64 5.64 31.14 23.62
N LYS A 65 4.64 31.05 22.74
CA LYS A 65 3.65 29.98 22.72
C LYS A 65 3.27 29.61 21.29
N SER A 66 3.16 28.30 21.05
CA SER A 66 2.73 27.85 19.74
C SER A 66 1.25 28.10 19.48
N PRO A 67 0.87 28.68 18.32
CA PRO A 67 -0.54 28.84 17.95
C PRO A 67 -1.26 27.49 17.73
N THR A 68 -0.53 26.38 17.74
CA THR A 68 -1.08 25.02 17.60
C THR A 68 -1.23 24.29 18.94
N ASP A 69 -0.93 24.95 20.06
CA ASP A 69 -1.13 24.37 21.40
C ASP A 69 -2.62 24.17 21.67
N GLY A 70 -2.97 22.99 22.17
CA GLY A 70 -4.36 22.61 22.43
C GLY A 70 -5.17 22.23 21.17
N VAL A 71 -4.63 22.45 19.96
CA VAL A 71 -5.33 22.06 18.72
C VAL A 71 -5.19 20.54 18.50
N VAL A 72 -6.32 19.84 18.46
CA VAL A 72 -6.39 18.40 18.23
C VAL A 72 -7.27 18.12 17.01
N ALA A 73 -6.77 17.33 16.07
CA ALA A 73 -7.57 16.73 15.02
C ALA A 73 -7.62 15.23 15.25
N SER A 74 -8.80 14.67 15.35
CA SER A 74 -8.98 13.22 15.45
C SER A 74 -8.96 12.62 14.06
N PRO A 75 -7.95 11.80 13.70
CA PRO A 75 -7.97 11.13 12.43
C PRO A 75 -9.14 10.14 12.42
N SER A 76 -9.97 10.18 11.37
CA SER A 76 -10.86 9.07 11.13
C SER A 76 -9.99 7.86 10.84
N LYS A 77 -10.06 6.83 11.65
CA LYS A 77 -9.39 5.55 11.41
C LYS A 77 -10.12 4.82 10.29
N ALA A 78 -10.05 5.34 9.06
CA ALA A 78 -10.50 4.60 7.91
C ALA A 78 -9.61 3.36 7.77
N ARG A 79 -10.06 2.25 8.32
CA ARG A 79 -9.38 0.97 8.19
C ARG A 79 -9.65 0.38 6.81
N PHE A 80 -8.67 -0.31 6.28
CA PHE A 80 -8.85 -1.12 5.07
C PHE A 80 -9.29 -2.52 5.48
N GLY A 81 -10.41 -2.96 4.93
CA GLY A 81 -10.89 -4.33 5.09
C GLY A 81 -10.08 -5.31 4.26
N ALA A 82 -10.17 -6.59 4.61
CA ALA A 82 -9.62 -7.68 3.83
C ALA A 82 -10.69 -8.25 2.87
N TYR A 83 -10.24 -8.91 1.82
CA TYR A 83 -11.08 -9.78 0.99
C TYR A 83 -11.19 -11.16 1.62
N SER A 84 -12.30 -11.83 1.45
CA SER A 84 -12.40 -13.25 1.77
C SER A 84 -11.61 -14.12 0.77
N ALA A 85 -11.32 -15.36 1.14
CA ALA A 85 -10.67 -16.31 0.22
C ALA A 85 -11.49 -16.53 -1.05
N ALA A 86 -12.82 -16.55 -0.95
CA ALA A 86 -13.72 -16.67 -2.10
C ALA A 86 -13.63 -15.45 -3.05
N GLU A 87 -13.54 -14.25 -2.50
CA GLU A 87 -13.37 -13.02 -3.28
C GLU A 87 -11.98 -12.95 -3.92
N MET A 88 -10.94 -13.39 -3.22
CA MET A 88 -9.60 -13.50 -3.80
C MET A 88 -9.57 -14.49 -4.98
N ARG A 89 -10.27 -15.64 -4.88
CA ARG A 89 -10.42 -16.57 -6.00
C ARG A 89 -11.09 -15.92 -7.20
N LYS A 90 -12.11 -15.09 -6.99
CA LYS A 90 -12.74 -14.33 -8.09
C LYS A 90 -11.75 -13.39 -8.79
N PHE A 91 -10.93 -12.63 -8.03
CA PHE A 91 -9.89 -11.76 -8.60
C PHE A 91 -8.84 -12.56 -9.38
N VAL A 92 -8.35 -13.65 -8.83
CA VAL A 92 -7.37 -14.52 -9.50
C VAL A 92 -7.97 -15.15 -10.77
N GLY A 93 -9.20 -15.67 -10.68
CA GLY A 93 -9.91 -16.22 -11.84
C GLY A 93 -10.18 -15.18 -12.93
N TRP A 94 -10.49 -13.94 -12.56
CA TRP A 94 -10.60 -12.83 -13.51
C TRP A 94 -9.23 -12.55 -14.17
N ALA A 95 -8.17 -12.45 -13.37
CA ALA A 95 -6.83 -12.14 -13.87
C ALA A 95 -6.31 -13.20 -14.85
N LEU A 96 -6.54 -14.49 -14.58
CA LEU A 96 -6.12 -15.58 -15.46
C LEU A 96 -6.83 -15.57 -16.82
N LYS A 97 -8.03 -14.97 -16.90
CA LYS A 97 -8.76 -14.80 -18.16
C LYS A 97 -8.30 -13.59 -18.98
N GLN A 98 -7.48 -12.69 -18.39
CA GLN A 98 -6.98 -11.53 -19.10
C GLN A 98 -5.84 -11.92 -20.07
N PRO A 99 -5.69 -11.19 -21.18
CA PRO A 99 -4.49 -11.29 -22.03
C PRO A 99 -3.22 -11.06 -21.22
N ASP A 100 -2.10 -11.58 -21.69
CA ASP A 100 -0.80 -11.35 -21.09
C ASP A 100 -0.44 -9.87 -21.07
N GLY A 101 -0.57 -9.25 -19.92
CA GLY A 101 -0.38 -7.83 -19.73
C GLY A 101 -0.38 -7.43 -18.26
N TRP A 102 -0.30 -6.13 -18.01
CA TRP A 102 -0.19 -5.61 -16.65
C TRP A 102 -1.43 -5.91 -15.78
N GLN A 103 -2.64 -5.99 -16.35
CA GLN A 103 -3.86 -6.29 -15.59
C GLN A 103 -3.80 -7.69 -14.98
N LYS A 104 -3.42 -8.69 -15.78
CA LYS A 104 -3.20 -10.05 -15.33
C LYS A 104 -2.12 -10.10 -14.24
N TRP A 105 -0.92 -9.68 -14.59
CA TRP A 105 0.25 -9.92 -13.75
C TRP A 105 0.30 -9.06 -12.50
N ILE A 106 -0.14 -7.80 -12.54
CA ILE A 106 -0.21 -6.98 -11.32
C ILE A 106 -1.24 -7.54 -10.35
N THR A 107 -2.40 -7.98 -10.83
CA THR A 107 -3.42 -8.59 -9.95
C THR A 107 -2.91 -9.86 -9.29
N LEU A 108 -2.29 -10.74 -10.06
CA LEU A 108 -1.71 -11.99 -9.54
C LEU A 108 -0.56 -11.71 -8.55
N LEU A 109 0.35 -10.81 -8.88
CA LEU A 109 1.45 -10.44 -7.98
C LEU A 109 0.94 -9.82 -6.68
N LEU A 110 -0.05 -8.93 -6.72
CA LEU A 110 -0.65 -8.37 -5.50
C LEU A 110 -1.28 -9.46 -4.63
N ALA A 111 -1.95 -10.42 -5.25
CA ALA A 111 -2.62 -11.52 -4.55
C ALA A 111 -1.64 -12.49 -3.86
N TYR A 112 -0.48 -12.75 -4.48
CA TYR A 112 0.46 -13.78 -4.04
C TYR A 112 1.72 -13.25 -3.35
N THR A 113 1.95 -11.93 -3.27
CA THR A 113 3.16 -11.39 -2.65
C THR A 113 2.90 -10.48 -1.46
N GLY A 114 1.69 -9.94 -1.36
CA GLY A 114 1.37 -8.90 -0.38
C GLY A 114 2.19 -7.61 -0.55
N ALA A 115 2.88 -7.45 -1.68
CA ALA A 115 3.65 -6.24 -1.97
C ALA A 115 2.74 -5.02 -2.16
N ARG A 116 3.30 -3.83 -1.94
CA ARG A 116 2.54 -2.58 -2.17
C ARG A 116 2.35 -2.37 -3.67
N ARG A 117 1.21 -1.79 -4.06
CA ARG A 117 0.91 -1.44 -5.46
C ARG A 117 2.08 -0.72 -6.15
N GLY A 118 2.68 0.25 -5.44
CA GLY A 118 3.78 1.03 -5.98
C GLY A 118 5.07 0.24 -6.19
N GLU A 119 5.30 -0.78 -5.39
CA GLU A 119 6.45 -1.68 -5.53
C GLU A 119 6.29 -2.53 -6.80
N ILE A 120 5.13 -3.15 -6.97
CA ILE A 120 4.85 -3.96 -8.16
C ILE A 120 4.83 -3.11 -9.45
N ALA A 121 4.18 -1.93 -9.42
CA ALA A 121 4.10 -1.07 -10.60
C ALA A 121 5.46 -0.55 -11.10
N LYS A 122 6.45 -0.48 -10.22
CA LYS A 122 7.82 -0.01 -10.54
C LYS A 122 8.80 -1.15 -10.79
N LEU A 123 8.36 -2.40 -10.74
CA LEU A 123 9.22 -3.56 -10.83
C LEU A 123 10.02 -3.58 -12.14
N GLU A 124 11.32 -3.85 -12.02
CA GLU A 124 12.28 -3.95 -13.12
C GLU A 124 12.73 -5.39 -13.31
N LYS A 125 13.15 -5.75 -14.53
CA LYS A 125 13.66 -7.10 -14.84
C LYS A 125 14.84 -7.48 -13.96
N SER A 126 15.74 -6.53 -13.71
CA SER A 126 16.92 -6.71 -12.85
C SER A 126 16.59 -7.07 -11.41
N GLN A 127 15.33 -6.84 -10.99
CA GLN A 127 14.84 -7.21 -9.65
C GLN A 127 14.28 -8.63 -9.57
N ILE A 128 14.12 -9.33 -10.71
CA ILE A 128 13.77 -10.75 -10.73
C ILE A 128 15.07 -11.53 -10.60
N LYS A 129 15.25 -12.20 -9.49
CA LYS A 129 16.48 -12.92 -9.14
C LYS A 129 16.20 -14.40 -8.92
N PHE A 130 17.25 -15.19 -8.93
CA PHE A 130 17.24 -16.59 -8.55
C PHE A 130 18.15 -16.80 -7.34
N ASP A 131 17.70 -17.59 -6.39
CA ASP A 131 18.43 -17.97 -5.18
C ASP A 131 18.78 -19.45 -5.25
N GLU A 132 20.06 -19.75 -5.29
CA GLU A 132 20.60 -21.11 -5.42
C GLU A 132 20.30 -21.95 -4.19
N ASP A 133 20.32 -21.37 -2.99
CA ASP A 133 20.13 -22.12 -1.73
C ASP A 133 18.69 -22.62 -1.57
N SER A 134 17.72 -21.84 -2.00
CA SER A 134 16.31 -22.21 -1.96
C SER A 134 15.79 -22.78 -3.27
N GLN A 135 16.58 -22.71 -4.35
CA GLN A 135 16.17 -23.05 -5.73
C GLN A 135 14.90 -22.29 -6.15
N ARG A 136 14.80 -20.98 -5.80
CA ARG A 136 13.61 -20.19 -6.02
C ARG A 136 13.91 -18.86 -6.70
N HIS A 137 13.00 -18.48 -7.61
CA HIS A 137 12.96 -17.10 -8.07
C HIS A 137 12.32 -16.20 -7.00
N TYR A 138 12.81 -14.98 -6.91
CA TYR A 138 12.30 -13.98 -5.99
C TYR A 138 12.29 -12.57 -6.58
N LEU A 139 11.46 -11.72 -6.00
CA LEU A 139 11.44 -10.29 -6.25
C LEU A 139 12.36 -9.61 -5.24
N LEU A 140 13.37 -8.89 -5.72
CA LEU A 140 14.15 -7.98 -4.89
C LEU A 140 13.43 -6.64 -4.83
N ILE A 141 12.61 -6.45 -3.83
CA ILE A 141 11.89 -5.19 -3.63
C ILE A 141 12.80 -4.23 -2.88
N ALA A 142 13.17 -3.13 -3.53
CA ALA A 142 13.93 -2.03 -2.93
C ALA A 142 13.06 -0.77 -2.92
N GLU A 143 12.93 -0.12 -1.77
CA GLU A 143 12.38 1.23 -1.73
C GLU A 143 13.48 2.21 -2.17
N GLY A 144 13.45 2.63 -3.43
CA GLY A 144 14.38 3.60 -3.97
C GLY A 144 14.18 4.99 -3.38
N GLY A 145 15.25 5.60 -2.89
CA GLY A 145 15.33 7.00 -2.48
C GLY A 145 16.41 7.21 -1.41
N GLN A 146 17.27 8.19 -1.59
CA GLN A 146 18.23 8.63 -0.56
C GLN A 146 17.47 8.99 0.73
N GLY A 147 17.80 8.35 1.86
CA GLY A 147 17.25 8.67 3.18
C GLY A 147 16.18 7.73 3.71
N LYS A 148 15.83 6.64 3.02
CA LYS A 148 14.92 5.61 3.55
C LYS A 148 15.70 4.45 4.15
N THR A 149 15.23 3.99 5.32
CA THR A 149 15.87 2.99 6.18
C THR A 149 16.29 1.71 5.46
N GLU A 150 17.40 1.10 5.88
CA GLU A 150 17.95 -0.19 5.40
C GLU A 150 16.92 -1.35 5.37
N ASN A 151 15.82 -1.21 6.12
CA ASN A 151 14.73 -2.19 6.18
C ASN A 151 13.79 -2.20 4.95
N ALA A 152 14.03 -1.34 3.98
CA ALA A 152 13.18 -1.21 2.79
C ALA A 152 13.49 -2.24 1.70
N THR A 153 14.70 -2.79 1.67
CA THR A 153 15.11 -3.83 0.71
C THR A 153 14.79 -5.21 1.27
N ARG A 154 14.02 -5.99 0.53
CA ARG A 154 13.62 -7.34 0.93
C ARG A 154 13.48 -8.28 -0.26
N GLN A 155 13.62 -9.56 0.03
CA GLN A 155 13.39 -10.66 -0.90
C GLN A 155 11.97 -11.21 -0.68
N VAL A 156 11.18 -11.33 -1.73
CA VAL A 156 9.86 -11.94 -1.72
C VAL A 156 9.86 -13.09 -2.71
N ALA A 157 9.74 -14.33 -2.22
CA ALA A 157 9.71 -15.51 -3.10
C ALA A 157 8.55 -15.39 -4.11
N ILE A 158 8.80 -15.77 -5.35
CA ILE A 158 7.75 -15.88 -6.36
C ILE A 158 7.02 -17.20 -6.12
N HIS A 159 5.69 -17.11 -5.91
CA HIS A 159 4.87 -18.29 -5.68
C HIS A 159 4.94 -19.25 -6.87
N PRO A 160 5.04 -20.60 -6.66
CA PRO A 160 5.16 -21.59 -7.74
C PRO A 160 4.08 -21.45 -8.81
N LYS A 161 2.84 -21.14 -8.43
CA LYS A 161 1.75 -20.92 -9.38
C LYS A 161 1.98 -19.75 -10.34
N LEU A 162 2.65 -18.70 -9.91
CA LEU A 162 2.99 -17.59 -10.81
C LEU A 162 4.00 -18.04 -11.89
N ILE A 163 4.93 -18.91 -11.52
CA ILE A 163 5.89 -19.51 -12.46
C ILE A 163 5.15 -20.44 -13.43
N GLU A 164 4.31 -21.32 -12.92
CA GLU A 164 3.48 -22.26 -13.71
C GLU A 164 2.60 -21.52 -14.73
N TRP A 165 2.05 -20.36 -14.35
CA TRP A 165 1.22 -19.53 -15.23
C TRP A 165 2.03 -18.69 -16.24
N GLY A 166 3.36 -18.78 -16.23
CA GLY A 166 4.24 -18.17 -17.22
C GLY A 166 4.71 -16.75 -16.88
N PHE A 167 4.80 -16.39 -15.60
CA PHE A 167 5.27 -15.06 -15.19
C PHE A 167 6.67 -14.74 -15.69
N LEU A 168 7.62 -15.70 -15.64
CA LEU A 168 8.99 -15.48 -16.11
C LEU A 168 9.03 -15.29 -17.63
N ASP A 169 8.23 -16.02 -18.38
CA ASP A 169 8.13 -15.86 -19.83
C ASP A 169 7.56 -14.47 -20.19
N PHE A 170 6.55 -14.04 -19.43
CA PHE A 170 6.04 -12.68 -19.59
C PHE A 170 7.13 -11.62 -19.33
N VAL A 171 7.91 -11.75 -18.25
CA VAL A 171 9.02 -10.84 -17.93
C VAL A 171 10.06 -10.83 -19.05
N ASN A 172 10.45 -12.00 -19.55
CA ASN A 172 11.46 -12.14 -20.61
C ASN A 172 11.01 -11.47 -21.92
N ARG A 173 9.73 -11.53 -22.25
CA ARG A 173 9.17 -10.87 -23.44
C ARG A 173 9.10 -9.36 -23.36
N GLN A 174 9.25 -8.75 -22.16
CA GLN A 174 9.28 -7.30 -22.05
C GLN A 174 10.55 -6.73 -22.68
N TRP A 175 10.43 -5.75 -23.56
CA TRP A 175 11.58 -5.11 -24.19
C TRP A 175 12.18 -3.97 -23.34
N LYS A 176 11.39 -3.40 -22.40
CA LYS A 176 11.84 -2.39 -21.44
C LYS A 176 12.29 -3.03 -20.15
N GLU A 177 13.23 -2.36 -19.45
CA GLU A 177 13.65 -2.76 -18.11
C GLU A 177 12.48 -2.74 -17.13
N LYS A 178 11.64 -1.71 -17.18
CA LYS A 178 10.39 -1.64 -16.38
C LYS A 178 9.34 -2.57 -16.94
N ILE A 179 9.01 -3.61 -16.18
CA ILE A 179 8.08 -4.68 -16.56
C ILE A 179 6.67 -4.12 -16.84
N PHE A 180 6.21 -3.17 -16.01
CA PHE A 180 4.88 -2.59 -16.09
C PHE A 180 4.88 -1.13 -16.56
N SER A 181 5.67 -0.81 -17.60
CA SER A 181 5.81 0.54 -18.16
C SER A 181 4.50 1.30 -18.37
N PRO A 182 3.39 0.69 -18.85
CA PRO A 182 2.13 1.41 -19.09
C PRO A 182 1.46 1.99 -17.85
N VAL A 183 1.77 1.45 -16.68
CA VAL A 183 1.14 1.83 -15.40
C VAL A 183 2.15 2.24 -14.32
N SER A 184 3.39 2.52 -14.71
CA SER A 184 4.40 3.08 -13.81
C SER A 184 4.36 4.61 -13.76
N GLY A 185 4.98 5.21 -12.73
CA GLY A 185 5.08 6.65 -12.58
C GLY A 185 3.71 7.33 -12.38
N LYS A 186 3.43 8.36 -13.19
CA LYS A 186 2.18 9.14 -13.12
C LYS A 186 0.92 8.30 -13.43
N ASN A 187 1.07 7.19 -14.13
CA ASN A 187 -0.03 6.32 -14.53
C ASN A 187 -0.41 5.26 -13.48
N MET A 188 0.27 5.21 -12.34
CA MET A 188 0.03 4.21 -11.30
C MET A 188 -1.40 4.24 -10.72
N SER A 189 -2.08 5.37 -10.77
CA SER A 189 -3.48 5.50 -10.36
C SER A 189 -4.43 4.62 -11.19
N LYS A 190 -4.09 4.30 -12.44
CA LYS A 190 -4.87 3.42 -13.32
C LYS A 190 -5.07 2.03 -12.71
N ILE A 191 -4.06 1.51 -11.99
CA ILE A 191 -4.16 0.20 -11.31
C ILE A 191 -5.32 0.22 -10.30
N GLY A 192 -5.38 1.28 -9.48
CA GLY A 192 -6.44 1.42 -8.47
C GLY A 192 -7.82 1.52 -9.10
N LYS A 193 -7.96 2.29 -10.19
CA LYS A 193 -9.22 2.45 -10.90
C LYS A 193 -9.69 1.13 -11.52
N VAL A 194 -8.83 0.46 -12.29
CA VAL A 194 -9.18 -0.82 -12.93
C VAL A 194 -9.54 -1.88 -11.88
N LEU A 195 -8.78 -2.02 -10.79
CA LEU A 195 -9.12 -3.01 -9.77
C LEU A 195 -10.38 -2.66 -8.97
N ALA A 196 -10.76 -1.39 -8.87
CA ALA A 196 -12.07 -0.99 -8.33
C ALA A 196 -13.20 -1.40 -9.28
N ASP A 197 -13.06 -1.12 -10.58
CA ASP A 197 -14.04 -1.53 -11.60
C ASP A 197 -14.18 -3.05 -11.64
N VAL A 198 -13.09 -3.80 -11.53
CA VAL A 198 -13.09 -5.28 -11.47
C VAL A 198 -13.78 -5.78 -10.20
N ARG A 199 -13.53 -5.17 -9.04
CA ARG A 199 -14.23 -5.50 -7.78
C ARG A 199 -15.73 -5.40 -7.97
N ASP A 200 -16.19 -4.30 -8.57
CA ASP A 200 -17.61 -4.03 -8.80
C ASP A 200 -18.21 -5.03 -9.81
N GLN A 201 -17.49 -5.36 -10.91
CA GLN A 201 -17.88 -6.40 -11.88
C GLN A 201 -17.98 -7.79 -11.26
N LEU A 202 -17.15 -8.10 -10.26
CA LEU A 202 -17.16 -9.37 -9.55
C LEU A 202 -18.24 -9.45 -8.45
N GLY A 203 -19.04 -8.39 -8.28
CA GLY A 203 -20.05 -8.28 -7.25
C GLY A 203 -19.49 -8.25 -5.83
N ILE A 204 -18.29 -7.69 -5.65
CA ILE A 204 -17.64 -7.57 -4.34
C ILE A 204 -17.93 -6.17 -3.79
N PRO A 205 -18.62 -6.03 -2.65
CA PRO A 205 -18.95 -4.73 -2.08
C PRO A 205 -17.73 -3.88 -1.74
N TYR A 206 -17.83 -2.56 -1.90
CA TYR A 206 -16.77 -1.61 -1.55
C TYR A 206 -16.42 -1.61 -0.06
N LEU A 207 -17.44 -1.71 0.79
CA LEU A 207 -17.27 -1.86 2.23
C LEU A 207 -17.41 -3.35 2.62
N ASP A 208 -16.66 -3.76 3.63
CA ASP A 208 -16.90 -5.05 4.28
C ASP A 208 -18.01 -4.94 5.35
N ASP A 209 -18.32 -6.03 6.04
CA ASP A 209 -19.36 -6.10 7.07
C ASP A 209 -19.08 -5.21 8.29
N TYR A 210 -17.83 -4.71 8.42
CA TYR A 210 -17.39 -3.77 9.46
C TYR A 210 -17.30 -2.32 8.98
N GLY A 211 -17.79 -2.02 7.77
CA GLY A 211 -17.72 -0.69 7.17
C GLY A 211 -16.31 -0.28 6.72
N GLN A 212 -15.38 -1.23 6.60
CA GLN A 212 -14.01 -0.95 6.17
C GLN A 212 -13.90 -0.98 4.65
N ARG A 213 -13.12 -0.03 4.11
CA ARG A 213 -12.96 0.13 2.65
C ARG A 213 -12.12 -0.98 2.04
N ARG A 214 -12.59 -1.57 0.94
CA ARG A 214 -11.87 -2.60 0.18
C ARG A 214 -11.32 -2.03 -1.12
N LEU A 215 -10.03 -1.76 -1.10
CA LEU A 215 -9.26 -1.16 -2.20
C LEU A 215 -8.07 -2.05 -2.58
N VAL A 216 -7.19 -1.57 -3.45
CA VAL A 216 -5.97 -2.32 -3.85
C VAL A 216 -5.13 -2.74 -2.64
N HIS A 217 -5.06 -1.90 -1.60
CA HIS A 217 -4.29 -2.23 -0.39
C HIS A 217 -4.88 -3.41 0.37
N SER A 218 -6.15 -3.72 0.16
CA SER A 218 -6.83 -4.87 0.77
C SER A 218 -6.27 -6.22 0.33
N PHE A 219 -5.68 -6.34 -0.87
CA PHE A 219 -4.93 -7.54 -1.26
C PHE A 219 -3.84 -7.87 -0.25
N ARG A 220 -3.08 -6.86 0.16
CA ARG A 220 -2.02 -7.03 1.15
C ARG A 220 -2.58 -7.37 2.54
N HIS A 221 -3.67 -6.71 2.98
CA HIS A 221 -4.34 -7.05 4.23
C HIS A 221 -4.82 -8.49 4.23
N THR A 222 -5.43 -8.93 3.13
CA THR A 222 -5.90 -10.31 2.95
C THR A 222 -4.73 -11.30 3.04
N MET A 223 -3.66 -11.07 2.31
CA MET A 223 -2.48 -11.94 2.36
C MET A 223 -1.94 -12.05 3.79
N ILE A 224 -1.74 -10.94 4.48
CA ILE A 224 -1.21 -10.91 5.85
C ILE A 224 -2.13 -11.67 6.80
N SER A 225 -3.44 -11.37 6.81
CA SER A 225 -4.38 -12.02 7.71
C SER A 225 -4.54 -13.51 7.42
N THR A 226 -4.53 -13.91 6.15
CA THR A 226 -4.59 -15.32 5.76
C THR A 226 -3.34 -16.10 6.21
N CYS A 227 -2.15 -15.53 6.04
CA CYS A 227 -0.91 -16.13 6.51
C CYS A 227 -0.92 -16.32 8.04
N LEU A 228 -1.34 -15.29 8.78
CA LEU A 228 -1.39 -15.33 10.25
C LEU A 228 -2.46 -16.30 10.78
N ALA A 229 -3.60 -16.38 10.12
CA ALA A 229 -4.68 -17.29 10.52
C ALA A 229 -4.38 -18.76 10.14
N GLY A 230 -3.56 -18.98 9.11
CA GLY A 230 -3.34 -20.30 8.55
C GLY A 230 -2.08 -21.01 9.06
N TRP A 231 -0.91 -20.57 8.64
CA TRP A 231 0.32 -21.36 8.80
C TRP A 231 1.55 -20.60 9.31
N VAL A 232 1.51 -19.27 9.36
CA VAL A 232 2.68 -18.48 9.75
C VAL A 232 2.69 -18.24 11.26
N GLY A 233 3.43 -19.08 11.98
CA GLY A 233 3.62 -18.92 13.44
C GLY A 233 4.69 -17.88 13.81
N ASN A 234 5.62 -17.56 12.93
CA ASN A 234 6.68 -16.58 13.17
C ASN A 234 6.35 -15.24 12.51
N LEU A 235 5.92 -14.28 13.32
CA LEU A 235 5.57 -12.94 12.86
C LEU A 235 6.76 -12.21 12.19
N ALA A 236 7.99 -12.45 12.63
CA ALA A 236 9.18 -11.80 12.05
C ALA A 236 9.42 -12.25 10.59
N HIS A 237 9.11 -13.49 10.23
CA HIS A 237 9.17 -13.99 8.86
C HIS A 237 8.15 -13.26 7.97
N LEU A 238 6.92 -13.14 8.44
CA LEU A 238 5.88 -12.39 7.71
C LEU A 238 6.25 -10.91 7.57
N GLN A 239 6.72 -10.27 8.65
CA GLN A 239 7.15 -8.87 8.62
C GLN A 239 8.27 -8.63 7.60
N GLN A 240 9.23 -9.55 7.50
CA GLN A 240 10.28 -9.46 6.48
C GLN A 240 9.70 -9.56 5.07
N VAL A 241 8.84 -10.53 4.80
CA VAL A 241 8.25 -10.73 3.47
C VAL A 241 7.42 -9.53 3.05
N VAL A 242 6.58 -9.00 3.95
CA VAL A 242 5.71 -7.87 3.61
C VAL A 242 6.40 -6.51 3.74
N GLY A 243 7.57 -6.42 4.37
CA GLY A 243 8.29 -5.15 4.59
C GLY A 243 7.55 -4.24 5.58
N HIS A 244 7.13 -4.78 6.71
CA HIS A 244 6.71 -4.00 7.87
C HIS A 244 7.93 -3.68 8.72
N GLU A 245 7.94 -2.51 9.36
CA GLU A 245 8.95 -2.23 10.37
C GLU A 245 8.89 -3.30 11.45
N LYS A 246 10.06 -3.82 11.81
CA LYS A 246 10.18 -4.79 12.88
C LYS A 246 9.78 -4.11 14.19
N SER A 247 8.53 -4.32 14.62
CA SER A 247 8.06 -3.89 15.93
C SER A 247 8.64 -4.83 16.98
N GLY A 248 9.63 -4.40 17.69
CA GLY A 248 10.23 -5.11 18.82
C GLY A 248 11.08 -4.14 19.61
N ALA A 249 10.76 -3.93 20.87
CA ALA A 249 11.59 -3.16 21.78
C ALA A 249 12.83 -3.98 22.16
N GLY A 250 14.01 -3.34 22.15
CA GLY A 250 15.18 -3.86 22.79
C GLY A 250 16.34 -4.32 21.91
N ILE A 251 17.35 -4.85 22.55
CA ILE A 251 18.65 -5.27 22.02
C ILE A 251 18.51 -6.30 20.88
N THR A 252 17.52 -7.17 20.94
CA THR A 252 17.24 -8.22 19.94
C THR A 252 17.01 -7.66 18.52
N ARG A 253 16.53 -6.42 18.39
CA ARG A 253 16.34 -5.77 17.09
C ARG A 253 17.66 -5.60 16.31
N ARG A 254 18.79 -5.41 16.98
CA ARG A 254 20.11 -5.27 16.35
C ARG A 254 20.66 -6.59 15.79
N TYR A 255 20.18 -7.72 16.29
CA TYR A 255 20.63 -9.06 15.90
C TYR A 255 19.65 -9.78 14.96
N LEU A 256 18.49 -9.20 14.66
CA LEU A 256 17.58 -9.72 13.66
C LEU A 256 18.12 -9.40 12.26
N HIS A 257 19.06 -10.20 11.81
CA HIS A 257 19.51 -10.23 10.43
C HIS A 257 18.34 -10.54 9.48
N ILE A 258 18.52 -10.26 8.19
CA ILE A 258 17.59 -10.71 7.14
C ILE A 258 17.62 -12.24 7.14
N PHE A 259 16.48 -12.87 7.34
CA PHE A 259 16.37 -14.32 7.22
C PHE A 259 16.66 -14.75 5.79
N PRO A 260 17.40 -15.86 5.56
CA PRO A 260 17.58 -16.42 4.22
C PRO A 260 16.25 -16.68 3.53
N LEU A 261 16.21 -16.54 2.20
CA LEU A 261 14.97 -16.75 1.44
C LEU A 261 14.35 -18.12 1.71
N LYS A 262 15.19 -19.16 1.80
CA LYS A 262 14.79 -20.55 2.13
C LYS A 262 13.97 -20.63 3.44
N THR A 263 14.29 -19.79 4.41
CA THR A 263 13.61 -19.75 5.71
C THR A 263 12.22 -19.11 5.64
N VAL A 264 12.00 -18.18 4.71
CA VAL A 264 10.77 -17.36 4.66
C VAL A 264 9.87 -17.66 3.46
N CYS A 265 10.30 -18.47 2.49
CA CYS A 265 9.49 -18.75 1.30
C CYS A 265 8.17 -19.46 1.63
N TYR A 266 8.12 -20.25 2.71
CA TYR A 266 6.89 -20.92 3.16
C TYR A 266 5.74 -19.94 3.47
N VAL A 267 6.06 -18.69 3.79
CA VAL A 267 5.06 -17.63 4.03
C VAL A 267 4.21 -17.43 2.78
N ILE A 268 4.85 -17.46 1.61
CA ILE A 268 4.20 -17.31 0.30
C ILE A 268 3.58 -18.63 -0.17
N ASP A 269 4.28 -19.76 0.05
CA ASP A 269 3.90 -21.05 -0.50
C ASP A 269 2.55 -21.59 0.00
N GLY A 270 2.14 -21.20 1.20
CA GLY A 270 0.84 -21.56 1.75
C GLY A 270 -0.35 -20.83 1.14
N LEU A 271 -0.13 -19.79 0.32
CA LEU A 271 -1.23 -19.06 -0.31
C LEU A 271 -1.91 -19.90 -1.40
N CYS A 272 -3.21 -20.11 -1.27
CA CYS A 272 -4.01 -20.89 -2.22
C CYS A 272 -5.28 -20.13 -2.60
N TRP A 273 -5.24 -19.42 -3.73
CA TRP A 273 -6.38 -18.68 -4.28
C TRP A 273 -7.01 -19.39 -5.50
N ASN A 274 -6.45 -20.51 -5.94
CA ASN A 274 -6.97 -21.38 -6.98
C ASN A 274 -7.49 -22.63 -6.29
N GLY A 275 -8.75 -22.66 -5.98
CA GLY A 275 -9.46 -23.85 -5.50
C GLY A 275 -10.06 -24.59 -6.67
#